data_e63c6ece23ec5a93f19c3f54eb4a3414
#
_entry.id   e63c6ece23ec5a93f19c3f54eb4a3414
#
_cell.length_a   1.000
_cell.length_b   1.000
_cell.length_c   1.000
_cell.angle_alpha   90.00
_cell.angle_beta   90.00
_cell.angle_gamma   90.00
#
_symmetry.space_group_name_H-M   'P 1'
#
loop_
_entity.id
_entity.type
_entity.pdbx_description
1 polymer ?
#
loop_
_entity_poly.entity_id
_entity_poly.type
_entity_poly.pdbx_seq_one_letter_code
_entity_poly.pdbx_strand_id
1 'polypeptide(L)'
;VDMDAGDGRNQALFNYILTLQANDFSVGEARETIRIINKYVLKVPLSESEIETVLRDDAFKKPVFFSGSSFLFDKFATFLKNNNHIIKINNQLHIYKNGIYVSGYSEIEAAMIQHIPQLNRAKRTEVLAYLEILIRENTRAEDANLIAFENGLYNIVDDSFIEFTPEHIITNKIRWKYNPDTYSKLADDVLNRIACNDPQIRALLEEAIGYCFYRRNELGKAFILTGDKSNGKSTFLSMVQNLLGEENIAS
;
A
#
# COMPACT_ATOMS: atom_id res chain seq x y z
N VAL A 1 -7.09 18.79 2.91
CA VAL A 1 -6.64 18.73 1.52
C VAL A 1 -6.39 20.16 1.07
N ASP A 2 -5.14 20.48 0.73
CA ASP A 2 -4.73 21.80 0.24
C ASP A 2 -5.17 21.98 -1.22
N MET A 3 -6.45 22.29 -1.40
CA MET A 3 -7.02 22.63 -2.72
C MET A 3 -7.54 24.07 -2.68
N ASP A 4 -6.94 24.93 -3.49
CA ASP A 4 -7.36 26.31 -3.65
C ASP A 4 -8.50 26.45 -4.69
N ALA A 5 -9.07 27.67 -4.78
CA ALA A 5 -10.10 27.94 -5.77
C ALA A 5 -9.55 27.74 -7.20
N GLY A 6 -10.15 26.82 -7.96
CA GLY A 6 -9.67 26.42 -9.29
C GLY A 6 -9.01 25.06 -9.38
N ASP A 7 -8.64 24.42 -8.26
CA ASP A 7 -7.91 23.13 -8.22
C ASP A 7 -8.79 21.88 -8.42
N GLY A 8 -9.94 22.01 -9.04
CA GLY A 8 -10.81 20.88 -9.35
C GLY A 8 -11.56 20.31 -8.15
N ARG A 9 -11.83 21.11 -7.11
CA ARG A 9 -12.56 20.72 -5.88
C ARG A 9 -13.91 20.04 -6.17
N ASN A 10 -14.66 20.55 -7.13
CA ASN A 10 -15.93 19.96 -7.57
C ASN A 10 -15.72 18.53 -8.05
N GLN A 11 -14.69 18.32 -8.88
CA GLN A 11 -14.36 17.01 -9.42
C GLN A 11 -13.87 16.06 -8.32
N ALA A 12 -13.10 16.56 -7.36
CA ALA A 12 -12.62 15.77 -6.23
C ALA A 12 -13.79 15.29 -5.35
N LEU A 13 -14.73 16.18 -5.01
CA LEU A 13 -15.92 15.79 -4.26
C LEU A 13 -16.83 14.84 -5.05
N PHE A 14 -16.99 15.06 -6.34
CA PHE A 14 -17.73 14.14 -7.20
C PHE A 14 -17.09 12.75 -7.24
N ASN A 15 -15.78 12.65 -7.38
CA ASN A 15 -15.05 11.39 -7.32
C ASN A 15 -15.21 10.70 -5.95
N TYR A 16 -15.29 11.50 -4.89
CA TYR A 16 -15.51 10.96 -3.55
C TYR A 16 -16.93 10.41 -3.36
N ILE A 17 -17.94 10.98 -4.02
CA ILE A 17 -19.29 10.40 -4.09
C ILE A 17 -19.24 8.97 -4.65
N LEU A 18 -18.51 8.76 -5.74
CA LEU A 18 -18.34 7.42 -6.32
C LEU A 18 -17.69 6.44 -5.35
N THR A 19 -16.73 6.92 -4.57
CA THR A 19 -16.08 6.13 -3.52
C THR A 19 -17.06 5.74 -2.41
N LEU A 20 -17.87 6.67 -1.93
CA LEU A 20 -18.88 6.41 -0.90
C LEU A 20 -19.92 5.40 -1.40
N GLN A 21 -20.40 5.55 -2.63
CA GLN A 21 -21.33 4.60 -3.25
C GLN A 21 -20.71 3.21 -3.42
N ALA A 22 -19.44 3.13 -3.76
CA ALA A 22 -18.71 1.86 -3.87
C ALA A 22 -18.56 1.14 -2.51
N ASN A 23 -18.63 1.88 -1.40
CA ASN A 23 -18.59 1.36 -0.03
C ASN A 23 -19.98 1.27 0.62
N ASP A 24 -21.02 1.11 -0.18
CA ASP A 24 -22.42 0.87 0.24
C ASP A 24 -23.07 1.97 1.09
N PHE A 25 -22.51 3.19 1.08
CA PHE A 25 -23.17 4.35 1.69
C PHE A 25 -24.50 4.62 0.99
N SER A 26 -25.54 4.84 1.77
CA SER A 26 -26.80 5.33 1.23
C SER A 26 -26.65 6.72 0.63
N VAL A 27 -27.53 7.11 -0.27
CA VAL A 27 -27.51 8.45 -0.88
C VAL A 27 -27.56 9.55 0.18
N GLY A 28 -28.35 9.35 1.26
CA GLY A 28 -28.44 10.28 2.37
C GLY A 28 -27.12 10.46 3.11
N GLU A 29 -26.51 9.36 3.55
CA GLU A 29 -25.22 9.36 4.24
C GLU A 29 -24.10 9.94 3.37
N ALA A 30 -24.06 9.58 2.09
CA ALA A 30 -23.09 10.12 1.16
C ALA A 30 -23.22 11.63 0.99
N ARG A 31 -24.44 12.16 0.86
CA ARG A 31 -24.70 13.61 0.79
C ARG A 31 -24.22 14.35 2.05
N GLU A 32 -24.54 13.80 3.21
CA GLU A 32 -24.12 14.38 4.48
C GLU A 32 -22.59 14.37 4.62
N THR A 33 -21.95 13.26 4.28
CA THR A 33 -20.48 13.12 4.28
C THR A 33 -19.82 14.16 3.38
N ILE A 34 -20.32 14.34 2.15
CA ILE A 34 -19.77 15.35 1.23
C ILE A 34 -19.93 16.77 1.77
N ARG A 35 -21.05 17.09 2.41
CA ARG A 35 -21.23 18.39 3.06
C ARG A 35 -20.27 18.63 4.22
N ILE A 36 -20.02 17.59 5.03
CA ILE A 36 -19.05 17.63 6.13
C ILE A 36 -17.64 17.87 5.56
N ILE A 37 -17.26 17.12 4.52
CA ILE A 37 -15.95 17.29 3.86
C ILE A 37 -15.81 18.70 3.29
N ASN A 38 -16.83 19.20 2.59
CA ASN A 38 -16.80 20.57 2.07
C ASN A 38 -16.57 21.59 3.16
N LYS A 39 -17.24 21.45 4.28
CA LYS A 39 -17.23 22.43 5.37
C LYS A 39 -15.98 22.40 6.25
N TYR A 40 -15.45 21.20 6.50
CA TYR A 40 -14.43 21.01 7.54
C TYR A 40 -13.09 20.46 7.03
N VAL A 41 -13.04 19.92 5.82
CA VAL A 41 -11.82 19.27 5.28
C VAL A 41 -11.21 20.11 4.16
N LEU A 42 -12.03 20.77 3.32
CA LEU A 42 -11.50 21.65 2.27
C LEU A 42 -11.02 22.96 2.88
N LYS A 43 -9.83 23.39 2.52
CA LYS A 43 -9.24 24.67 2.95
C LYS A 43 -10.09 25.88 2.49
N VAL A 44 -10.62 25.79 1.28
CA VAL A 44 -11.57 26.75 0.71
C VAL A 44 -12.83 25.99 0.34
N PRO A 45 -13.90 26.04 1.16
CA PRO A 45 -15.16 25.35 0.86
C PRO A 45 -15.79 25.84 -0.45
N LEU A 46 -16.55 24.99 -1.12
CA LEU A 46 -17.44 25.37 -2.19
C LEU A 46 -18.61 26.18 -1.65
N SER A 47 -19.11 27.12 -2.45
CA SER A 47 -20.36 27.82 -2.15
C SER A 47 -21.56 26.88 -2.13
N GLU A 48 -22.66 27.29 -1.51
CA GLU A 48 -23.86 26.47 -1.42
C GLU A 48 -24.40 26.07 -2.81
N SER A 49 -24.35 26.98 -3.79
CA SER A 49 -24.77 26.69 -5.17
C SER A 49 -23.87 25.68 -5.89
N GLU A 50 -22.55 25.72 -5.62
CA GLU A 50 -21.61 24.76 -6.18
C GLU A 50 -21.77 23.40 -5.54
N ILE A 51 -21.91 23.31 -4.22
CA ILE A 51 -22.10 22.03 -3.52
C ILE A 51 -23.42 21.36 -3.93
N GLU A 52 -24.51 22.10 -4.12
CA GLU A 52 -25.77 21.53 -4.63
C GLU A 52 -25.62 20.99 -6.06
N THR A 53 -24.77 21.62 -6.88
CA THR A 53 -24.46 21.09 -8.20
C THR A 53 -23.69 19.75 -8.14
N VAL A 54 -22.79 19.60 -7.16
CA VAL A 54 -22.09 18.34 -6.91
C VAL A 54 -23.04 17.27 -6.37
N LEU A 55 -23.99 17.67 -5.50
CA LEU A 55 -24.94 16.78 -4.80
C LEU A 55 -26.23 16.48 -5.56
N ARG A 56 -26.29 16.78 -6.86
CA ARG A 56 -27.46 16.45 -7.70
C ARG A 56 -27.74 14.95 -7.75
N ASP A 57 -28.99 14.53 -7.98
CA ASP A 57 -29.42 13.13 -7.92
C ASP A 57 -28.68 12.19 -8.87
N ASP A 58 -28.31 12.67 -10.04
CA ASP A 58 -27.55 11.88 -11.02
C ASP A 58 -26.09 11.62 -10.61
N ALA A 59 -25.53 12.42 -9.69
CA ALA A 59 -24.20 12.19 -9.12
C ALA A 59 -24.16 10.92 -8.24
N PHE A 60 -25.30 10.49 -7.70
CA PHE A 60 -25.42 9.32 -6.82
C PHE A 60 -25.86 8.04 -7.54
N LYS A 61 -25.90 8.06 -8.87
CA LYS A 61 -26.13 6.83 -9.64
C LYS A 61 -24.89 5.96 -9.54
N LYS A 62 -25.04 4.69 -9.11
CA LYS A 62 -23.93 3.72 -9.09
C LYS A 62 -23.25 3.69 -10.47
N PRO A 63 -21.91 3.57 -10.54
CA PRO A 63 -21.21 3.51 -11.82
C PRO A 63 -21.80 2.39 -12.69
N VAL A 64 -22.35 2.72 -13.84
CA VAL A 64 -22.87 1.74 -14.78
C VAL A 64 -21.72 1.31 -15.70
N PHE A 65 -21.28 0.07 -15.54
CA PHE A 65 -20.24 -0.52 -16.37
C PHE A 65 -20.80 -1.30 -17.57
N PHE A 66 -22.12 -1.21 -17.80
CA PHE A 66 -22.80 -1.80 -18.94
C PHE A 66 -23.77 -0.79 -19.57
N SER A 67 -23.80 -0.78 -20.90
CA SER A 67 -24.81 -0.09 -21.69
C SER A 67 -25.56 -1.15 -22.49
N GLY A 68 -26.75 -1.51 -22.03
CA GLY A 68 -27.42 -2.71 -22.53
C GLY A 68 -26.60 -3.97 -22.28
N SER A 69 -26.22 -4.69 -23.33
CA SER A 69 -25.33 -5.85 -23.28
C SER A 69 -23.84 -5.50 -23.42
N SER A 70 -23.51 -4.26 -23.77
CA SER A 70 -22.13 -3.83 -24.02
C SER A 70 -21.43 -3.49 -22.71
N PHE A 71 -20.28 -4.12 -22.47
CA PHE A 71 -19.43 -3.83 -21.33
C PHE A 71 -18.54 -2.60 -21.61
N LEU A 72 -18.59 -1.62 -20.72
CA LEU A 72 -17.82 -0.38 -20.79
C LEU A 72 -16.47 -0.56 -20.05
N PHE A 73 -15.58 -1.30 -20.68
CA PHE A 73 -14.30 -1.69 -20.09
C PHE A 73 -13.41 -0.50 -19.76
N ASP A 74 -13.46 0.57 -20.57
CA ASP A 74 -12.75 1.82 -20.39
C ASP A 74 -13.15 2.53 -19.09
N LYS A 75 -14.47 2.64 -18.84
CA LYS A 75 -15.01 3.22 -17.60
C LYS A 75 -14.67 2.36 -16.39
N PHE A 76 -14.77 1.05 -16.53
CA PHE A 76 -14.45 0.14 -15.43
C PHE A 76 -12.94 0.15 -15.11
N ALA A 77 -12.08 0.18 -16.12
CA ALA A 77 -10.63 0.31 -15.93
C ALA A 77 -10.26 1.63 -15.22
N THR A 78 -10.86 2.74 -15.65
CA THR A 78 -10.65 4.06 -15.02
C THR A 78 -11.12 4.06 -13.56
N PHE A 79 -12.27 3.45 -13.29
CA PHE A 79 -12.79 3.28 -11.95
C PHE A 79 -11.82 2.47 -11.08
N LEU A 80 -11.36 1.30 -11.54
CA LEU A 80 -10.40 0.45 -10.82
C LEU A 80 -9.09 1.20 -10.54
N LYS A 81 -8.54 1.88 -11.55
CA LYS A 81 -7.32 2.67 -11.39
C LYS A 81 -7.44 3.64 -10.22
N ASN A 82 -8.56 4.37 -10.13
CA ASN A 82 -8.73 5.42 -9.14
C ASN A 82 -9.12 4.87 -7.76
N ASN A 83 -10.01 3.88 -7.69
CA ASN A 83 -10.53 3.38 -6.41
C ASN A 83 -9.64 2.31 -5.77
N ASN A 84 -8.89 1.57 -6.56
CA ASN A 84 -7.96 0.56 -6.08
C ASN A 84 -6.50 1.01 -6.18
N HIS A 85 -6.25 2.28 -6.48
CA HIS A 85 -4.92 2.88 -6.61
C HIS A 85 -3.96 2.02 -7.45
N ILE A 86 -4.38 1.70 -8.69
CA ILE A 86 -3.53 0.90 -9.59
C ILE A 86 -2.49 1.81 -10.24
N ILE A 87 -1.22 1.45 -10.09
CA ILE A 87 -0.06 2.16 -10.64
C ILE A 87 0.85 1.19 -11.39
N LYS A 88 1.83 1.72 -12.11
CA LYS A 88 2.87 0.92 -12.76
C LYS A 88 4.21 1.13 -12.07
N ILE A 89 4.83 0.03 -11.62
CA ILE A 89 6.16 0.00 -11.03
C ILE A 89 6.99 -1.01 -11.84
N ASN A 90 8.18 -0.62 -12.30
CA ASN A 90 9.06 -1.47 -13.10
C ASN A 90 8.33 -2.13 -14.29
N ASN A 91 7.50 -1.35 -15.00
CA ASN A 91 6.68 -1.79 -16.14
C ASN A 91 5.65 -2.89 -15.79
N GLN A 92 5.29 -3.07 -14.53
CA GLN A 92 4.26 -4.01 -14.10
C GLN A 92 3.14 -3.28 -13.36
N LEU A 93 1.90 -3.69 -13.57
CA LEU A 93 0.76 -3.16 -12.83
C LEU A 93 0.79 -3.65 -11.38
N HIS A 94 0.60 -2.73 -10.46
CA HIS A 94 0.49 -2.96 -9.03
C HIS A 94 -0.81 -2.37 -8.53
N ILE A 95 -1.43 -3.06 -7.58
CA ILE A 95 -2.64 -2.62 -6.90
C ILE A 95 -2.34 -2.38 -5.41
N TYR A 96 -2.88 -1.31 -4.85
CA TYR A 96 -2.74 -1.04 -3.42
C TYR A 96 -3.62 -1.99 -2.61
N LYS A 97 -3.00 -2.71 -1.68
CA LYS A 97 -3.68 -3.70 -0.83
C LYS A 97 -2.97 -3.82 0.52
N ASN A 98 -3.71 -3.68 1.60
CA ASN A 98 -3.20 -3.86 2.96
C ASN A 98 -1.93 -3.05 3.26
N GLY A 99 -1.88 -1.81 2.79
CA GLY A 99 -0.78 -0.89 3.08
C GLY A 99 0.39 -0.91 2.10
N ILE A 100 0.41 -1.82 1.12
CA ILE A 100 1.47 -1.92 0.11
C ILE A 100 0.92 -2.09 -1.30
N TYR A 101 1.78 -1.88 -2.29
CA TYR A 101 1.51 -2.14 -3.69
C TYR A 101 1.94 -3.56 -4.07
N VAL A 102 0.96 -4.41 -4.40
CA VAL A 102 1.17 -5.81 -4.76
C VAL A 102 1.15 -5.95 -6.28
N SER A 103 2.13 -6.64 -6.85
CA SER A 103 2.21 -6.91 -8.28
C SER A 103 1.35 -8.11 -8.67
N GLY A 104 0.91 -8.11 -9.92
CA GLY A 104 0.28 -9.27 -10.55
C GLY A 104 -1.16 -9.07 -10.96
N TYR A 105 -1.48 -9.60 -12.13
CA TYR A 105 -2.81 -9.51 -12.70
C TYR A 105 -3.89 -10.22 -11.87
N SER A 106 -3.53 -11.29 -11.16
CA SER A 106 -4.44 -12.03 -10.28
C SER A 106 -5.05 -11.15 -9.19
N GLU A 107 -4.26 -10.25 -8.61
CA GLU A 107 -4.74 -9.33 -7.57
C GLU A 107 -5.71 -8.28 -8.14
N ILE A 108 -5.40 -7.78 -9.34
CA ILE A 108 -6.27 -6.85 -10.06
C ILE A 108 -7.55 -7.56 -10.51
N GLU A 109 -7.45 -8.79 -11.04
CA GLU A 109 -8.62 -9.60 -11.40
C GLU A 109 -9.50 -9.93 -10.19
N ALA A 110 -8.90 -10.18 -9.02
CA ALA A 110 -9.65 -10.37 -7.78
C ALA A 110 -10.45 -9.12 -7.41
N ALA A 111 -9.85 -7.93 -7.51
CA ALA A 111 -10.56 -6.67 -7.32
C ALA A 111 -11.69 -6.48 -8.34
N MET A 112 -11.47 -6.83 -9.60
CA MET A 112 -12.53 -6.79 -10.62
C MET A 112 -13.74 -7.65 -10.25
N ILE A 113 -13.50 -8.86 -9.76
CA ILE A 113 -14.54 -9.81 -9.36
C ILE A 113 -15.30 -9.32 -8.12
N GLN A 114 -14.64 -8.61 -7.20
CA GLN A 114 -15.32 -7.99 -6.05
C GLN A 114 -16.37 -6.96 -6.50
N HIS A 115 -16.09 -6.19 -7.55
CA HIS A 115 -17.03 -5.21 -8.09
C HIS A 115 -18.06 -5.82 -9.03
N ILE A 116 -17.65 -6.79 -9.87
CA ILE A 116 -18.52 -7.47 -10.85
C ILE A 116 -18.26 -8.98 -10.78
N PRO A 117 -18.93 -9.72 -9.88
CA PRO A 117 -18.68 -11.15 -9.66
C PRO A 117 -18.80 -12.03 -10.91
N GLN A 118 -19.63 -11.63 -11.87
CA GLN A 118 -19.90 -12.39 -13.10
C GLN A 118 -18.99 -12.00 -14.27
N LEU A 119 -17.93 -11.21 -14.04
CA LEU A 119 -17.02 -10.75 -15.09
C LEU A 119 -16.21 -11.94 -15.64
N ASN A 120 -16.47 -12.33 -16.87
CA ASN A 120 -15.79 -13.44 -17.52
C ASN A 120 -14.31 -13.11 -17.85
N ARG A 121 -13.52 -14.14 -18.16
CA ARG A 121 -12.09 -14.00 -18.44
C ARG A 121 -11.80 -13.01 -19.58
N ALA A 122 -12.55 -13.08 -20.68
CA ALA A 122 -12.31 -12.21 -21.83
C ALA A 122 -12.44 -10.72 -21.46
N LYS A 123 -13.47 -10.36 -20.70
CA LYS A 123 -13.69 -8.99 -20.22
C LYS A 123 -12.59 -8.55 -19.23
N ARG A 124 -12.14 -9.44 -18.34
CA ARG A 124 -11.03 -9.13 -17.43
C ARG A 124 -9.72 -8.86 -18.19
N THR A 125 -9.42 -9.69 -19.18
CA THR A 125 -8.23 -9.48 -20.05
C THR A 125 -8.30 -8.16 -20.80
N GLU A 126 -9.48 -7.76 -21.30
CA GLU A 126 -9.70 -6.47 -21.96
C GLU A 126 -9.43 -5.29 -21.02
N VAL A 127 -9.92 -5.35 -19.79
CA VAL A 127 -9.67 -4.34 -18.76
C VAL A 127 -8.17 -4.25 -18.42
N LEU A 128 -7.49 -5.38 -18.25
CA LEU A 128 -6.04 -5.41 -17.99
C LEU A 128 -5.25 -4.77 -19.14
N ALA A 129 -5.57 -5.15 -20.38
CA ALA A 129 -4.92 -4.57 -21.56
C ALA A 129 -5.15 -3.06 -21.65
N TYR A 130 -6.32 -2.59 -21.29
CA TYR A 130 -6.61 -1.17 -21.25
C TYR A 130 -5.86 -0.44 -20.12
N LEU A 131 -5.77 -1.03 -18.92
CA LEU A 131 -5.01 -0.49 -17.80
C LEU A 131 -3.52 -0.33 -18.16
N GLU A 132 -2.94 -1.30 -18.88
CA GLU A 132 -1.55 -1.22 -19.35
C GLU A 132 -1.27 -0.01 -20.25
N ILE A 133 -2.27 0.39 -21.05
CA ILE A 133 -2.18 1.56 -21.94
C ILE A 133 -2.53 2.84 -21.20
N LEU A 134 -3.51 2.78 -20.29
CA LEU A 134 -3.99 3.93 -19.53
C LEU A 134 -2.93 4.45 -18.55
N ILE A 135 -2.19 3.54 -17.91
CA ILE A 135 -1.15 3.88 -16.94
C ILE A 135 0.21 3.86 -17.64
N ARG A 136 0.60 5.04 -18.17
CA ARG A 136 1.85 5.19 -18.92
C ARG A 136 3.06 5.49 -18.04
N GLU A 137 2.83 6.21 -16.95
CA GLU A 137 3.89 6.62 -16.04
C GLU A 137 4.35 5.45 -15.21
N ASN A 138 5.66 5.27 -15.16
CA ASN A 138 6.30 4.27 -14.32
C ASN A 138 6.71 4.93 -13.01
N THR A 139 6.01 4.59 -11.95
CA THR A 139 6.24 5.14 -10.63
C THR A 139 7.43 4.45 -9.97
N ARG A 140 8.19 5.20 -9.19
CA ARG A 140 9.28 4.63 -8.38
C ARG A 140 8.76 4.25 -7.00
N ALA A 141 9.26 3.14 -6.48
CA ALA A 141 9.03 2.80 -5.08
C ALA A 141 9.67 3.84 -4.16
N GLU A 142 9.07 4.00 -2.98
CA GLU A 142 9.55 4.91 -1.93
C GLU A 142 10.99 4.64 -1.51
N ASP A 143 11.58 5.62 -0.88
CA ASP A 143 12.92 5.56 -0.33
C ASP A 143 13.07 4.39 0.66
N ALA A 144 14.27 3.86 0.74
CA ALA A 144 14.66 2.78 1.65
C ALA A 144 14.45 3.11 3.13
N ASN A 145 14.25 4.38 3.45
CA ASN A 145 14.05 4.86 4.81
C ASN A 145 12.68 4.52 5.41
N LEU A 146 11.71 4.14 4.58
CA LEU A 146 10.40 3.67 5.05
C LEU A 146 10.34 2.15 5.09
N ILE A 147 10.11 1.59 6.26
CA ILE A 147 9.94 0.15 6.49
C ILE A 147 8.46 -0.11 6.80
N ALA A 148 7.80 -0.93 6.01
CA ALA A 148 6.42 -1.32 6.26
C ALA A 148 6.37 -2.51 7.23
N PHE A 149 5.63 -2.33 8.33
CA PHE A 149 5.23 -3.38 9.27
C PHE A 149 3.74 -3.68 9.10
N GLU A 150 3.22 -4.68 9.80
CA GLU A 150 1.80 -5.05 9.67
C GLU A 150 0.84 -3.94 10.11
N ASN A 151 1.26 -3.06 11.00
CA ASN A 151 0.44 -1.99 11.59
C ASN A 151 0.78 -0.57 11.12
N GLY A 152 1.71 -0.37 10.19
CA GLY A 152 2.07 0.97 9.68
C GLY A 152 3.48 1.03 9.11
N LEU A 153 3.95 2.24 8.88
CA LEU A 153 5.25 2.55 8.31
C LEU A 153 6.17 3.16 9.36
N TYR A 154 7.36 2.61 9.51
CA TYR A 154 8.41 3.17 10.33
C TYR A 154 9.43 3.91 9.47
N ASN A 155 9.70 5.16 9.80
CA ASN A 155 10.71 5.99 9.15
C ASN A 155 12.00 5.99 9.98
N ILE A 156 13.07 5.43 9.44
CA ILE A 156 14.36 5.31 10.12
C ILE A 156 15.14 6.63 10.24
N VAL A 157 14.71 7.70 9.56
CA VAL A 157 15.41 8.99 9.58
C VAL A 157 15.02 9.83 10.78
N ASP A 158 13.72 9.86 11.09
CA ASP A 158 13.15 10.70 12.13
C ASP A 158 12.52 9.90 13.28
N ASP A 159 12.68 8.56 13.25
CA ASP A 159 12.16 7.64 14.26
C ASP A 159 10.64 7.72 14.44
N SER A 160 9.92 8.09 13.37
CA SER A 160 8.46 8.23 13.39
C SER A 160 7.76 6.96 12.92
N PHE A 161 6.54 6.75 13.45
CA PHE A 161 5.65 5.69 13.00
C PHE A 161 4.36 6.31 12.47
N ILE A 162 4.05 6.04 11.19
CA ILE A 162 2.95 6.66 10.47
C ILE A 162 1.97 5.61 9.92
N GLU A 163 0.74 6.03 9.66
CA GLU A 163 -0.29 5.18 9.08
C GLU A 163 -0.03 4.89 7.60
N PHE A 164 -0.59 3.79 7.13
CA PHE A 164 -0.57 3.45 5.71
C PHE A 164 -1.40 4.41 4.88
N THR A 165 -0.82 4.91 3.79
CA THR A 165 -1.54 5.66 2.76
C THR A 165 -1.11 5.17 1.37
N PRO A 166 -1.98 5.24 0.34
CA PRO A 166 -1.59 4.92 -1.04
C PRO A 166 -0.54 5.86 -1.63
N GLU A 167 -0.26 6.97 -0.97
CA GLU A 167 0.75 7.95 -1.37
C GLU A 167 2.17 7.40 -1.16
N HIS A 168 2.35 6.51 -0.17
CA HIS A 168 3.61 5.83 0.07
C HIS A 168 3.71 4.55 -0.77
N ILE A 169 4.62 4.57 -1.74
CA ILE A 169 4.76 3.50 -2.74
C ILE A 169 5.73 2.45 -2.24
N ILE A 170 5.22 1.50 -1.47
CA ILE A 170 5.96 0.42 -0.86
C ILE A 170 5.46 -0.92 -1.39
N THR A 171 6.37 -1.83 -1.71
CA THR A 171 6.06 -3.10 -2.38
C THR A 171 6.31 -4.34 -1.53
N ASN A 172 6.86 -4.17 -0.34
CA ASN A 172 7.11 -5.26 0.60
C ASN A 172 6.77 -4.85 2.03
N LYS A 173 6.43 -5.80 2.86
CA LYS A 173 6.00 -5.56 4.24
C LYS A 173 6.53 -6.65 5.16
N ILE A 174 6.98 -6.25 6.34
CA ILE A 174 7.32 -7.17 7.43
C ILE A 174 6.01 -7.61 8.09
N ARG A 175 5.79 -8.90 8.20
CA ARG A 175 4.55 -9.52 8.70
C ARG A 175 4.25 -9.29 10.19
N TRP A 176 5.17 -8.69 10.92
CA TRP A 176 5.02 -8.42 12.35
C TRP A 176 4.56 -6.99 12.59
N LYS A 177 3.86 -6.78 13.70
CA LYS A 177 3.53 -5.44 14.17
C LYS A 177 4.75 -4.79 14.79
N TYR A 178 5.04 -3.55 14.42
CA TYR A 178 6.02 -2.74 15.12
C TYR A 178 5.48 -2.34 16.50
N ASN A 179 6.27 -2.63 17.53
CA ASN A 179 6.01 -2.20 18.89
C ASN A 179 7.38 -1.95 19.57
N PRO A 180 7.75 -0.69 19.81
CA PRO A 180 9.05 -0.32 20.40
C PRO A 180 9.25 -0.84 21.82
N ASP A 181 8.16 -1.12 22.56
CA ASP A 181 8.20 -1.60 23.93
C ASP A 181 8.36 -3.13 24.04
N THR A 182 8.42 -3.82 22.90
CA THR A 182 8.54 -5.29 22.91
C THR A 182 9.95 -5.72 23.25
N TYR A 183 10.08 -6.55 24.27
CA TYR A 183 11.31 -7.20 24.67
C TYR A 183 11.15 -8.71 24.72
N SER A 184 12.14 -9.44 24.22
CA SER A 184 12.21 -10.89 24.29
C SER A 184 13.50 -11.34 24.94
N LYS A 185 13.40 -11.76 26.23
CA LYS A 185 14.54 -12.31 26.95
C LYS A 185 15.17 -13.51 26.22
N LEU A 186 14.36 -14.35 25.58
CA LEU A 186 14.87 -15.50 24.83
C LEU A 186 15.75 -15.08 23.64
N ALA A 187 15.30 -14.09 22.85
CA ALA A 187 16.07 -13.57 21.73
C ALA A 187 17.39 -12.95 22.21
N ASP A 188 17.32 -12.19 23.30
CA ASP A 188 18.47 -11.56 23.93
C ASP A 188 19.50 -12.60 24.41
N ASP A 189 19.06 -13.61 25.16
CA ASP A 189 19.90 -14.70 25.65
C ASP A 189 20.55 -15.50 24.48
N VAL A 190 19.82 -15.72 23.38
CA VAL A 190 20.32 -16.42 22.20
C VAL A 190 21.42 -15.61 21.50
N LEU A 191 21.18 -14.33 21.27
CA LEU A 191 22.17 -13.45 20.63
C LEU A 191 23.43 -13.28 21.50
N ASN A 192 23.30 -13.14 22.83
CA ASN A 192 24.43 -13.09 23.76
C ASN A 192 25.26 -14.39 23.72
N ARG A 193 24.59 -15.53 23.65
CA ARG A 193 25.27 -16.83 23.55
C ARG A 193 26.02 -16.98 22.21
N ILE A 194 25.42 -16.56 21.08
CA ILE A 194 26.06 -16.58 19.76
C ILE A 194 27.28 -15.66 19.76
N ALA A 195 27.18 -14.50 20.39
CA ALA A 195 28.25 -13.53 20.55
C ALA A 195 29.31 -13.95 21.57
N CYS A 196 29.17 -15.10 22.24
CA CYS A 196 30.04 -15.51 23.35
C CYS A 196 30.12 -14.47 24.48
N ASN A 197 29.08 -13.71 24.71
CA ASN A 197 28.99 -12.54 25.60
C ASN A 197 29.98 -11.41 25.28
N ASP A 198 30.51 -11.37 24.06
CA ASP A 198 31.31 -10.25 23.56
C ASP A 198 30.38 -9.12 23.09
N PRO A 199 30.43 -7.93 23.71
CA PRO A 199 29.53 -6.83 23.37
C PRO A 199 29.76 -6.27 21.96
N GLN A 200 30.96 -6.36 21.40
CA GLN A 200 31.25 -5.89 20.04
C GLN A 200 30.66 -6.86 19.00
N ILE A 201 30.80 -8.16 19.22
CA ILE A 201 30.17 -9.16 18.36
C ILE A 201 28.65 -9.08 18.48
N ARG A 202 28.13 -8.85 19.68
CA ARG A 202 26.68 -8.67 19.87
C ARG A 202 26.17 -7.45 19.08
N ALA A 203 26.81 -6.32 19.17
CA ALA A 203 26.45 -5.12 18.41
C ALA A 203 26.50 -5.38 16.90
N LEU A 204 27.54 -6.06 16.41
CA LEU A 204 27.64 -6.41 14.98
C LEU A 204 26.49 -7.32 14.50
N LEU A 205 26.04 -8.27 15.33
CA LEU A 205 24.89 -9.11 15.00
C LEU A 205 23.59 -8.29 14.90
N GLU A 206 23.40 -7.33 15.80
CA GLU A 206 22.25 -6.43 15.78
C GLU A 206 22.28 -5.49 14.57
N GLU A 207 23.44 -4.93 14.25
CA GLU A 207 23.64 -4.13 13.04
C GLU A 207 23.36 -4.94 11.76
N ALA A 208 23.79 -6.21 11.72
CA ALA A 208 23.51 -7.10 10.60
C ALA A 208 22.00 -7.37 10.44
N ILE A 209 21.27 -7.55 11.55
CA ILE A 209 19.81 -7.65 11.53
C ILE A 209 19.19 -6.34 11.03
N GLY A 210 19.60 -5.21 11.58
CA GLY A 210 19.13 -3.88 11.17
C GLY A 210 19.35 -3.60 9.70
N TYR A 211 20.51 -3.97 9.16
CA TYR A 211 20.82 -3.83 7.75
C TYR A 211 19.88 -4.62 6.82
N CYS A 212 19.35 -5.75 7.27
CA CYS A 212 18.37 -6.53 6.50
C CYS A 212 17.02 -5.81 6.31
N PHE A 213 16.69 -4.82 7.14
CA PHE A 213 15.49 -3.98 6.96
C PHE A 213 15.70 -2.85 5.95
N TYR A 214 16.96 -2.47 5.70
CA TYR A 214 17.30 -1.41 4.76
C TYR A 214 17.17 -1.90 3.33
N ARG A 215 16.22 -1.35 2.58
CA ARG A 215 15.81 -1.87 1.25
C ARG A 215 16.77 -1.52 0.09
N ARG A 216 17.95 -0.99 0.38
CA ARG A 216 19.00 -0.69 -0.60
C ARG A 216 20.29 -1.38 -0.24
N ASN A 217 21.12 -1.60 -1.23
CA ASN A 217 22.45 -2.17 -1.05
C ASN A 217 23.56 -1.16 -1.42
N GLU A 218 23.39 0.09 -1.02
CA GLU A 218 24.37 1.16 -1.32
C GLU A 218 25.71 0.92 -0.67
N LEU A 219 25.72 0.30 0.50
CA LEU A 219 26.92 -0.02 1.23
C LEU A 219 27.67 -1.22 0.62
N GLY A 220 27.05 -1.98 -0.27
CA GLY A 220 27.65 -3.14 -0.93
C GLY A 220 28.20 -4.19 0.05
N LYS A 221 27.57 -4.35 1.22
CA LYS A 221 28.02 -5.28 2.26
C LYS A 221 27.33 -6.61 2.16
N ALA A 222 28.10 -7.67 2.44
CA ALA A 222 27.62 -9.02 2.64
C ALA A 222 28.19 -9.56 3.94
N PHE A 223 27.36 -10.31 4.69
CA PHE A 223 27.76 -10.92 5.96
C PHE A 223 28.04 -12.40 5.73
N ILE A 224 29.23 -12.86 6.13
CA ILE A 224 29.63 -14.27 6.07
C ILE A 224 29.77 -14.79 7.50
N LEU A 225 28.92 -15.72 7.89
CA LEU A 225 28.99 -16.37 9.19
C LEU A 225 29.95 -17.55 9.14
N THR A 226 31.07 -17.43 9.83
CA THR A 226 32.10 -18.49 9.94
C THR A 226 32.16 -19.01 11.38
N GLY A 227 32.65 -20.22 11.56
CA GLY A 227 32.86 -20.84 12.86
C GLY A 227 32.63 -22.36 12.85
N ASP A 228 32.90 -23.02 13.97
CA ASP A 228 32.78 -24.45 14.15
C ASP A 228 31.31 -24.96 14.09
N LYS A 229 31.13 -26.27 14.05
CA LYS A 229 29.79 -26.88 14.07
C LYS A 229 29.06 -26.49 15.36
N SER A 230 27.73 -26.35 15.26
CA SER A 230 26.81 -26.15 16.40
C SER A 230 27.06 -24.87 17.23
N ASN A 231 27.66 -23.83 16.64
CA ASN A 231 27.88 -22.54 17.31
C ASN A 231 26.83 -21.46 17.03
N GLY A 232 25.62 -21.83 16.57
CA GLY A 232 24.49 -20.91 16.45
C GLY A 232 24.30 -20.21 15.12
N LYS A 233 25.17 -20.44 14.09
CA LYS A 233 25.01 -19.81 12.75
C LYS A 233 23.63 -20.01 12.14
N SER A 234 23.18 -21.25 12.08
CA SER A 234 21.85 -21.56 11.53
C SER A 234 20.72 -20.98 12.37
N THR A 235 20.88 -20.94 13.71
CA THR A 235 19.91 -20.32 14.61
C THR A 235 19.78 -18.84 14.33
N PHE A 236 20.89 -18.13 14.18
CA PHE A 236 20.90 -16.71 13.82
C PHE A 236 20.19 -16.47 12.48
N LEU A 237 20.53 -17.23 11.44
CA LEU A 237 19.89 -17.13 10.14
C LEU A 237 18.37 -17.38 10.22
N SER A 238 17.97 -18.41 10.97
CA SER A 238 16.54 -18.71 11.18
C SER A 238 15.82 -17.60 11.94
N MET A 239 16.47 -16.93 12.89
CA MET A 239 15.90 -15.75 13.56
C MET A 239 15.67 -14.61 12.57
N VAL A 240 16.66 -14.30 11.73
CA VAL A 240 16.55 -13.26 10.69
C VAL A 240 15.46 -13.61 9.68
N GLN A 241 15.41 -14.85 9.21
CA GLN A 241 14.40 -15.34 8.27
C GLN A 241 12.98 -15.21 8.85
N ASN A 242 12.80 -15.63 10.10
CA ASN A 242 11.49 -15.50 10.77
C ASN A 242 11.08 -14.03 10.96
N LEU A 243 12.04 -13.15 11.24
CA LEU A 243 11.79 -11.74 11.43
C LEU A 243 11.36 -11.06 10.11
N LEU A 244 12.08 -11.34 9.03
CA LEU A 244 11.80 -10.73 7.73
C LEU A 244 10.55 -11.32 7.05
N GLY A 245 10.28 -12.62 7.23
CA GLY A 245 9.29 -13.39 6.48
C GLY A 245 9.87 -13.99 5.20
N GLU A 246 9.39 -15.16 4.82
CA GLU A 246 9.88 -15.88 3.62
C GLU A 246 9.67 -15.08 2.33
N GLU A 247 8.62 -14.28 2.28
CA GLU A 247 8.26 -13.41 1.15
C GLU A 247 9.28 -12.29 0.87
N ASN A 248 10.11 -11.95 1.86
CA ASN A 248 11.13 -10.91 1.76
C ASN A 248 12.56 -11.48 1.60
N ILE A 249 12.68 -12.78 1.37
CA ILE A 249 13.97 -13.47 1.25
C ILE A 249 14.12 -14.04 -0.16
N ALA A 250 15.24 -13.73 -0.80
CA ALA A 250 15.60 -14.37 -2.06
C ALA A 250 16.05 -15.82 -1.81
N SER A 251 15.48 -16.76 -2.57
CA SER A 251 15.83 -18.19 -2.57
C SER A 251 16.96 -18.48 -3.56
#